data_bc35f4c3c47bbe08d47b753d1377a299
#
_entry.id   bc35f4c3c47bbe08d47b753d1377a299
#
_cell.length_a   1.000
_cell.length_b   1.000
_cell.length_c   1.000
_cell.angle_alpha   90.00
_cell.angle_beta   90.00
_cell.angle_gamma   90.00
#
_symmetry.space_group_name_H-M   'P 1'
#
loop_
_entity.id
_entity.type
_entity.pdbx_description
1 polymer ?
#
loop_
_entity_poly.entity_id
_entity_poly.type
_entity_poly.pdbx_seq_one_letter_code
_entity_poly.pdbx_strand_id
1 'polypeptide(L)'
;EGILTSATLMTNTPGFEHAVKLSKENPDLGVGVHLVLTFLKPLRDDVPSLVDENGNFYRPDAYRSGLAIVDSDELYKEWDTQIQKALDAGIEPTHLDSHHHAHTFNERHFDVFVKLSEKYDLPIRGNAEYDHSRTTTTYFEPAFDGVGLLEKKEQEVYLDTLFNRIKENDATEIMCHTGYIDEFLIKSSSFTDPRIYQVDILTDSKFVEKIRNDKDIELVTFRDL
;
A
#
# COMPACT_ATOMS: atom_id res chain seq x y z
N GLU A 1 -2.24 13.57 -14.55
CA GLU A 1 -2.64 13.09 -15.91
C GLU A 1 -3.13 11.62 -15.89
N GLY A 2 -2.72 10.77 -14.94
CA GLY A 2 -3.20 9.39 -14.77
C GLY A 2 -4.50 9.27 -13.99
N ILE A 3 -4.85 8.02 -13.61
CA ILE A 3 -6.02 7.69 -12.77
C ILE A 3 -5.62 7.32 -11.34
N LEU A 4 -4.35 7.51 -10.96
CA LEU A 4 -3.88 7.25 -9.61
C LEU A 4 -4.39 8.36 -8.67
N THR A 5 -5.16 7.98 -7.65
CA THR A 5 -5.77 8.91 -6.70
C THR A 5 -5.22 8.79 -5.28
N SER A 6 -4.58 7.67 -4.97
CA SER A 6 -4.01 7.41 -3.65
C SER A 6 -2.62 6.80 -3.74
N ALA A 7 -1.78 7.08 -2.76
CA ALA A 7 -0.47 6.49 -2.55
C ALA A 7 -0.24 6.24 -1.07
N THR A 8 0.75 5.42 -0.72
CA THR A 8 1.11 5.16 0.67
C THR A 8 2.58 5.43 0.93
N LEU A 9 2.90 5.92 2.13
CA LEU A 9 4.19 6.46 2.52
C LEU A 9 4.87 5.59 3.57
N MET A 10 6.04 5.07 3.25
CA MET A 10 6.92 4.35 4.19
C MET A 10 7.74 5.34 5.00
N THR A 11 7.56 5.40 6.30
CA THR A 11 8.17 6.40 7.17
C THR A 11 9.60 6.08 7.64
N ASN A 12 10.03 4.82 7.48
CA ASN A 12 11.37 4.35 7.85
C ASN A 12 12.37 4.33 6.69
N THR A 13 12.02 4.87 5.53
CA THR A 13 12.86 4.85 4.32
C THR A 13 13.63 6.16 4.10
N PRO A 14 14.77 6.13 3.40
CA PRO A 14 15.52 7.34 3.04
C PRO A 14 14.72 8.34 2.18
N GLY A 15 13.72 7.87 1.42
CA GLY A 15 12.87 8.72 0.58
C GLY A 15 11.78 9.48 1.32
N PHE A 16 11.62 9.29 2.63
CA PHE A 16 10.51 9.84 3.41
C PHE A 16 10.35 11.35 3.26
N GLU A 17 11.41 12.13 3.54
CA GLU A 17 11.36 13.61 3.48
C GLU A 17 10.99 14.12 2.08
N HIS A 18 11.51 13.47 1.04
CA HIS A 18 11.19 13.83 -0.34
C HIS A 18 9.71 13.52 -0.66
N ALA A 19 9.20 12.39 -0.22
CA ALA A 19 7.80 12.03 -0.42
C ALA A 19 6.86 12.96 0.36
N VAL A 20 7.21 13.38 1.58
CA VAL A 20 6.48 14.40 2.35
C VAL A 20 6.40 15.72 1.58
N LYS A 21 7.51 16.17 0.99
CA LYS A 21 7.52 17.38 0.16
C LYS A 21 6.57 17.24 -1.03
N LEU A 22 6.66 16.14 -1.78
CA LEU A 22 5.81 15.89 -2.95
C LEU A 22 4.32 15.77 -2.57
N SER A 23 3.99 15.16 -1.45
CA SER A 23 2.62 15.10 -0.96
C SER A 23 2.03 16.49 -0.72
N LYS A 24 2.80 17.40 -0.11
CA LYS A 24 2.38 18.79 0.11
C LYS A 24 2.23 19.60 -1.18
N GLU A 25 2.99 19.26 -2.22
CA GLU A 25 2.92 19.86 -3.55
C GLU A 25 1.74 19.31 -4.38
N ASN A 26 1.15 18.17 -3.97
CA ASN A 26 0.05 17.49 -4.65
C ASN A 26 -1.09 17.16 -3.66
N PRO A 27 -1.82 18.15 -3.15
CA PRO A 27 -2.80 17.97 -2.06
C PRO A 27 -4.03 17.13 -2.46
N ASP A 28 -4.30 17.01 -3.75
CA ASP A 28 -5.40 16.18 -4.26
C ASP A 28 -5.09 14.68 -4.24
N LEU A 29 -3.81 14.31 -4.11
CA LEU A 29 -3.41 12.90 -3.95
C LEU A 29 -3.68 12.46 -2.51
N GLY A 30 -4.51 11.44 -2.32
CA GLY A 30 -4.67 10.80 -1.02
C GLY A 30 -3.39 10.08 -0.59
N VAL A 31 -2.82 10.42 0.56
CA VAL A 31 -1.60 9.77 1.06
C VAL A 31 -1.91 9.01 2.35
N GLY A 32 -1.79 7.69 2.33
CA GLY A 32 -1.88 6.82 3.50
C GLY A 32 -0.52 6.52 4.13
N VAL A 33 -0.51 5.83 5.25
CA VAL A 33 0.73 5.32 5.87
C VAL A 33 0.92 3.85 5.52
N HIS A 34 2.05 3.55 4.87
CA HIS A 34 2.47 2.19 4.53
C HIS A 34 3.28 1.59 5.67
N LEU A 35 2.60 0.87 6.57
CA LEU A 35 3.21 0.30 7.77
C LEU A 35 4.25 -0.77 7.43
N VAL A 36 5.44 -0.63 7.95
CA VAL A 36 6.57 -1.51 7.65
C VAL A 36 6.88 -2.43 8.82
N LEU A 37 7.06 -3.73 8.49
CA LEU A 37 7.51 -4.77 9.41
C LEU A 37 8.58 -5.69 8.78
N THR A 38 8.89 -5.49 7.50
CA THR A 38 9.64 -6.48 6.70
C THR A 38 10.76 -5.88 5.87
N PHE A 39 11.08 -4.58 6.07
CA PHE A 39 12.08 -3.87 5.28
C PHE A 39 12.83 -2.83 6.11
N LEU A 40 14.16 -2.78 5.95
CA LEU A 40 15.07 -1.89 6.69
C LEU A 40 14.99 -2.10 8.22
N LYS A 41 15.07 -1.01 8.97
CA LYS A 41 15.07 -1.00 10.44
C LYS A 41 13.80 -0.37 10.99
N PRO A 42 13.36 -0.77 12.20
CA PRO A 42 12.31 -0.04 12.90
C PRO A 42 12.75 1.41 13.21
N LEU A 43 11.78 2.23 13.50
CA LEU A 43 12.00 3.60 14.04
C LEU A 43 12.38 3.55 15.52
N ARG A 44 11.99 2.48 16.20
CA ARG A 44 12.22 2.26 17.64
C ARG A 44 13.39 1.32 17.87
N ASP A 45 14.05 1.45 19.00
CA ASP A 45 15.14 0.60 19.48
C ASP A 45 14.71 -0.40 20.59
N ASP A 46 13.47 -0.25 21.11
CA ASP A 46 12.90 -1.06 22.19
C ASP A 46 11.87 -2.10 21.68
N VAL A 47 12.09 -2.65 20.49
CA VAL A 47 11.22 -3.64 19.82
C VAL A 47 12.01 -4.89 19.38
N PRO A 48 12.68 -5.60 20.31
CA PRO A 48 13.58 -6.70 19.99
C PRO A 48 12.90 -7.88 19.29
N SER A 49 11.60 -8.10 19.47
CA SER A 49 10.88 -9.19 18.80
C SER A 49 10.67 -8.96 17.30
N LEU A 50 10.83 -7.72 16.84
CA LEU A 50 10.60 -7.33 15.43
C LEU A 50 11.85 -7.44 14.57
N VAL A 51 13.02 -7.66 15.15
CA VAL A 51 14.31 -7.52 14.45
C VAL A 51 15.20 -8.75 14.56
N ASP A 52 16.05 -8.91 13.56
CA ASP A 52 17.12 -9.89 13.52
C ASP A 52 18.34 -9.44 14.37
N GLU A 53 19.39 -10.26 14.40
CA GLU A 53 20.64 -9.99 15.10
C GLU A 53 21.39 -8.73 14.65
N ASN A 54 21.05 -8.19 13.46
CA ASN A 54 21.64 -6.97 12.89
C ASN A 54 20.75 -5.74 13.16
N GLY A 55 19.62 -5.92 13.87
CA GLY A 55 18.64 -4.87 14.15
C GLY A 55 17.80 -4.46 12.92
N ASN A 56 17.70 -5.33 11.91
CA ASN A 56 16.79 -5.12 10.78
C ASN A 56 15.50 -5.89 11.00
N PHE A 57 14.40 -5.39 10.46
CA PHE A 57 13.18 -6.17 10.41
C PHE A 57 13.43 -7.53 9.73
N TYR A 58 12.75 -8.57 10.21
CA TYR A 58 12.77 -9.87 9.55
C TYR A 58 12.20 -9.78 8.14
N ARG A 59 12.64 -10.69 7.27
CA ARG A 59 12.06 -10.85 5.92
C ARG A 59 10.70 -11.56 6.01
N PRO A 60 9.81 -11.40 5.03
CA PRO A 60 8.48 -12.02 5.05
C PRO A 60 8.48 -13.53 5.32
N ASP A 61 9.48 -14.24 4.81
CA ASP A 61 9.59 -15.70 4.99
C ASP A 61 9.81 -16.13 6.44
N ALA A 62 10.45 -15.30 7.27
CA ALA A 62 10.62 -15.58 8.69
C ALA A 62 9.28 -15.59 9.44
N TYR A 63 8.35 -14.71 9.06
CA TYR A 63 7.00 -14.68 9.63
C TYR A 63 6.18 -15.87 9.15
N ARG A 64 6.23 -16.20 7.86
CA ARG A 64 5.49 -17.33 7.27
C ARG A 64 5.95 -18.69 7.78
N SER A 65 7.25 -18.84 8.06
CA SER A 65 7.82 -20.06 8.62
C SER A 65 7.67 -20.18 10.15
N GLY A 66 7.18 -19.13 10.82
CA GLY A 66 7.09 -19.07 12.28
C GLY A 66 8.43 -18.86 13.00
N LEU A 67 9.49 -18.51 12.28
CA LEU A 67 10.79 -18.16 12.86
C LEU A 67 10.71 -16.84 13.63
N ALA A 68 10.03 -15.84 13.08
CA ALA A 68 9.80 -14.56 13.73
C ALA A 68 8.50 -14.63 14.54
N ILE A 69 8.61 -14.54 15.86
CA ILE A 69 7.48 -14.48 16.80
C ILE A 69 7.40 -13.05 17.30
N VAL A 70 6.39 -12.34 16.84
CA VAL A 70 6.18 -10.92 17.12
C VAL A 70 5.43 -10.73 18.44
N ASP A 71 5.94 -9.87 19.31
CA ASP A 71 5.20 -9.34 20.43
C ASP A 71 4.22 -8.23 19.93
N SER A 72 2.94 -8.38 20.24
CA SER A 72 1.90 -7.48 19.73
C SER A 72 2.02 -6.05 20.31
N ASP A 73 2.55 -5.89 21.53
CA ASP A 73 2.74 -4.58 22.12
C ASP A 73 3.93 -3.86 21.48
N GLU A 74 4.99 -4.59 21.10
CA GLU A 74 6.11 -4.04 20.37
C GLU A 74 5.69 -3.64 18.94
N LEU A 75 4.90 -4.49 18.27
CA LEU A 75 4.34 -4.18 16.94
C LEU A 75 3.46 -2.94 16.98
N TYR A 76 2.58 -2.85 17.99
CA TYR A 76 1.73 -1.67 18.19
C TYR A 76 2.57 -0.40 18.36
N LYS A 77 3.58 -0.43 19.24
CA LYS A 77 4.46 0.72 19.48
C LYS A 77 5.20 1.17 18.22
N GLU A 78 5.73 0.23 17.45
CA GLU A 78 6.47 0.54 16.23
C GLU A 78 5.54 1.13 15.16
N TRP A 79 4.43 0.48 14.87
CA TRP A 79 3.49 0.98 13.88
C TRP A 79 2.83 2.30 14.31
N ASP A 80 2.56 2.49 15.58
CA ASP A 80 2.11 3.76 16.14
C ASP A 80 3.16 4.87 15.91
N THR A 81 4.43 4.56 16.14
CA THR A 81 5.54 5.49 15.89
C THR A 81 5.66 5.84 14.40
N GLN A 82 5.44 4.87 13.52
CA GLN A 82 5.44 5.12 12.06
C GLN A 82 4.29 6.08 11.66
N ILE A 83 3.08 5.87 12.17
CA ILE A 83 1.94 6.77 11.92
C ILE A 83 2.24 8.16 12.48
N GLN A 84 2.69 8.24 13.73
CA GLN A 84 2.99 9.51 14.39
C GLN A 84 4.05 10.31 13.63
N LYS A 85 5.09 9.65 13.10
CA LYS A 85 6.11 10.31 12.28
C LYS A 85 5.54 10.94 11.01
N ALA A 86 4.55 10.29 10.36
CA ALA A 86 3.87 10.88 9.22
C ALA A 86 3.06 12.14 9.63
N LEU A 87 2.32 12.06 10.75
CA LEU A 87 1.57 13.18 11.31
C LEU A 87 2.49 14.36 11.69
N ASP A 88 3.60 14.10 12.38
CA ASP A 88 4.58 15.11 12.80
C ASP A 88 5.24 15.80 11.59
N ALA A 89 5.36 15.09 10.46
CA ALA A 89 5.82 15.67 9.20
C ALA A 89 4.75 16.51 8.48
N GLY A 90 3.54 16.58 9.04
CA GLY A 90 2.40 17.34 8.48
C GLY A 90 1.69 16.62 7.33
N ILE A 91 1.75 15.30 7.29
CA ILE A 91 0.87 14.47 6.45
C ILE A 91 -0.45 14.29 7.20
N GLU A 92 -1.55 14.41 6.49
CA GLU A 92 -2.89 14.02 6.94
C GLU A 92 -3.23 12.68 6.30
N PRO A 93 -2.95 11.54 6.96
CA PRO A 93 -3.13 10.23 6.35
C PRO A 93 -4.58 9.98 5.96
N THR A 94 -4.79 9.37 4.80
CA THR A 94 -6.14 9.05 4.32
C THR A 94 -6.55 7.62 4.64
N HIS A 95 -5.57 6.74 4.85
CA HIS A 95 -5.80 5.32 5.16
C HIS A 95 -4.52 4.65 5.67
N LEU A 96 -4.68 3.42 6.11
CA LEU A 96 -3.57 2.53 6.46
C LEU A 96 -3.52 1.31 5.53
N ASP A 97 -2.32 0.94 5.14
CA ASP A 97 -1.99 -0.34 4.56
C ASP A 97 -0.63 -0.83 5.09
N SER A 98 -0.07 -1.91 4.59
CA SER A 98 1.25 -2.35 5.04
C SER A 98 2.11 -2.99 3.96
N HIS A 99 3.41 -2.80 4.08
CA HIS A 99 4.42 -3.39 3.21
C HIS A 99 4.36 -4.92 3.26
N HIS A 100 4.36 -5.56 2.07
CA HIS A 100 4.18 -6.99 1.90
C HIS A 100 2.91 -7.56 2.56
N HIS A 101 1.89 -6.71 2.76
CA HIS A 101 0.65 -7.08 3.47
C HIS A 101 0.91 -7.66 4.87
N ALA A 102 1.90 -7.11 5.59
CA ALA A 102 2.32 -7.64 6.88
C ALA A 102 1.18 -7.69 7.92
N HIS A 103 0.16 -6.83 7.78
CA HIS A 103 -1.05 -6.86 8.62
C HIS A 103 -1.88 -8.13 8.44
N THR A 104 -1.75 -8.84 7.31
CA THR A 104 -2.49 -10.08 7.03
C THR A 104 -1.71 -11.37 7.36
N PHE A 105 -0.48 -11.29 7.88
CA PHE A 105 0.32 -12.48 8.16
C PHE A 105 -0.31 -13.40 9.21
N ASN A 106 -1.02 -12.84 10.16
CA ASN A 106 -1.83 -13.58 11.13
C ASN A 106 -2.82 -12.63 11.84
N GLU A 107 -3.80 -13.20 12.55
CA GLU A 107 -4.85 -12.47 13.27
C GLU A 107 -4.30 -11.45 14.28
N ARG A 108 -3.21 -11.75 14.99
CA ARG A 108 -2.62 -10.81 15.97
C ARG A 108 -2.05 -9.55 15.30
N HIS A 109 -1.43 -9.69 14.12
CA HIS A 109 -0.97 -8.54 13.36
C HIS A 109 -2.16 -7.71 12.89
N PHE A 110 -3.23 -8.38 12.48
CA PHE A 110 -4.44 -7.72 12.04
C PHE A 110 -5.15 -6.97 13.17
N ASP A 111 -5.22 -7.57 14.36
CA ASP A 111 -5.76 -6.92 15.56
C ASP A 111 -5.01 -5.62 15.91
N VAL A 112 -3.67 -5.63 15.81
CA VAL A 112 -2.85 -4.44 16.03
C VAL A 112 -3.15 -3.37 14.97
N PHE A 113 -3.27 -3.79 13.72
CA PHE A 113 -3.59 -2.91 12.60
C PHE A 113 -4.96 -2.24 12.76
N VAL A 114 -5.99 -3.01 13.12
CA VAL A 114 -7.35 -2.49 13.38
C VAL A 114 -7.34 -1.52 14.56
N LYS A 115 -6.69 -1.85 15.69
CA LYS A 115 -6.58 -0.95 16.85
C LYS A 115 -5.95 0.40 16.49
N LEU A 116 -4.94 0.41 15.61
CA LEU A 116 -4.32 1.65 15.14
C LEU A 116 -5.26 2.41 14.20
N SER A 117 -5.94 1.71 13.30
CA SER A 117 -6.97 2.31 12.45
C SER A 117 -8.07 2.97 13.27
N GLU A 118 -8.53 2.34 14.36
CA GLU A 118 -9.51 2.89 15.30
C GLU A 118 -8.96 4.13 16.04
N LYS A 119 -7.72 4.05 16.54
CA LYS A 119 -7.07 5.15 17.27
C LYS A 119 -6.98 6.42 16.44
N TYR A 120 -6.66 6.28 15.16
CA TYR A 120 -6.47 7.42 14.25
C TYR A 120 -7.68 7.69 13.35
N ASP A 121 -8.75 6.91 13.51
CA ASP A 121 -9.97 6.96 12.70
C ASP A 121 -9.70 6.95 11.20
N LEU A 122 -8.86 6.00 10.76
CA LEU A 122 -8.44 5.87 9.37
C LEU A 122 -9.07 4.64 8.71
N PRO A 123 -9.56 4.75 7.46
CA PRO A 123 -9.87 3.58 6.63
C PRO A 123 -8.68 2.65 6.47
N ILE A 124 -8.94 1.40 6.10
CA ILE A 124 -7.91 0.39 5.87
C ILE A 124 -8.03 -0.23 4.48
N ARG A 125 -6.93 -0.78 3.96
CA ARG A 125 -6.93 -1.61 2.75
C ARG A 125 -7.80 -2.85 2.93
N GLY A 126 -8.69 -3.10 1.97
CA GLY A 126 -9.69 -4.18 2.00
C GLY A 126 -9.19 -5.53 1.50
N ASN A 127 -8.03 -6.02 2.00
CA ASN A 127 -7.44 -7.29 1.55
C ASN A 127 -7.29 -8.34 2.66
N ALA A 128 -7.93 -8.14 3.81
CA ALA A 128 -7.91 -9.08 4.92
C ALA A 128 -9.16 -9.97 4.94
N GLU A 129 -8.97 -11.23 5.32
CA GLU A 129 -10.07 -12.19 5.51
C GLU A 129 -10.63 -12.19 6.95
N TYR A 130 -10.08 -11.32 7.83
CA TYR A 130 -10.48 -11.22 9.23
C TYR A 130 -11.64 -10.24 9.39
N ASP A 131 -12.59 -10.57 10.28
CA ASP A 131 -13.72 -9.70 10.58
C ASP A 131 -13.27 -8.38 11.22
N HIS A 132 -13.83 -7.27 10.75
CA HIS A 132 -13.60 -5.93 11.28
C HIS A 132 -14.75 -4.99 10.93
N SER A 133 -14.86 -3.89 11.69
CA SER A 133 -15.85 -2.83 11.45
C SER A 133 -15.27 -1.58 10.80
N ARG A 134 -14.03 -1.63 10.32
CA ARG A 134 -13.36 -0.46 9.73
C ARG A 134 -13.82 -0.22 8.29
N THR A 135 -13.84 1.06 7.90
CA THR A 135 -14.10 1.47 6.53
C THR A 135 -13.03 0.93 5.59
N THR A 136 -13.44 0.34 4.50
CA THR A 136 -12.57 -0.26 3.49
C THR A 136 -13.27 -0.29 2.12
N THR A 137 -12.53 -0.63 1.06
CA THR A 137 -13.08 -0.86 -0.27
C THR A 137 -13.86 -2.19 -0.33
N THR A 138 -14.85 -2.29 -1.21
CA THR A 138 -15.64 -3.51 -1.38
C THR A 138 -14.97 -4.55 -2.26
N TYR A 139 -14.01 -4.12 -3.08
CA TYR A 139 -13.18 -5.00 -3.90
C TYR A 139 -11.72 -4.52 -3.91
N PHE A 140 -10.80 -5.44 -3.68
CA PHE A 140 -9.35 -5.22 -3.78
C PHE A 140 -8.77 -6.05 -4.92
N GLU A 141 -8.07 -5.40 -5.87
CA GLU A 141 -7.40 -6.05 -7.00
C GLU A 141 -5.88 -6.13 -6.76
N PRO A 142 -5.36 -7.30 -6.35
CA PRO A 142 -3.94 -7.48 -6.08
C PRO A 142 -3.13 -7.87 -7.32
N ALA A 143 -3.77 -8.39 -8.37
CA ALA A 143 -3.09 -9.01 -9.51
C ALA A 143 -2.59 -8.00 -10.55
N PHE A 144 -2.91 -6.71 -10.38
CA PHE A 144 -2.50 -5.66 -11.31
C PHE A 144 -0.98 -5.54 -11.46
N ASP A 145 -0.21 -5.94 -10.46
CA ASP A 145 1.26 -5.92 -10.49
C ASP A 145 1.87 -6.71 -11.65
N GLY A 146 1.21 -7.77 -12.09
CA GLY A 146 1.67 -8.60 -13.20
C GLY A 146 1.20 -8.17 -14.58
N VAL A 147 0.26 -7.21 -14.67
CA VAL A 147 -0.45 -6.90 -15.91
C VAL A 147 0.46 -6.47 -17.07
N GLY A 148 1.51 -5.71 -16.77
CA GLY A 148 2.46 -5.24 -17.77
C GLY A 148 3.36 -6.32 -18.35
N LEU A 149 3.44 -7.49 -17.73
CA LEU A 149 4.23 -8.63 -18.20
C LEU A 149 3.42 -9.62 -19.07
N LEU A 150 2.11 -9.41 -19.16
CA LEU A 150 1.23 -10.25 -20.00
C LEU A 150 1.43 -9.93 -21.48
N GLU A 151 1.22 -10.94 -22.31
CA GLU A 151 1.09 -10.72 -23.75
C GLU A 151 -0.06 -9.74 -24.03
N LYS A 152 0.08 -8.91 -25.06
CA LYS A 152 -0.86 -7.80 -25.32
C LYS A 152 -2.33 -8.22 -25.33
N LYS A 153 -2.65 -9.37 -25.91
CA LYS A 153 -4.02 -9.89 -25.96
C LYS A 153 -4.53 -10.29 -24.57
N GLU A 154 -3.69 -10.89 -23.75
CA GLU A 154 -4.01 -11.29 -22.37
C GLU A 154 -4.18 -10.06 -21.50
N GLN A 155 -3.32 -9.04 -21.67
CA GLN A 155 -3.42 -7.76 -21.01
C GLN A 155 -4.76 -7.06 -21.33
N GLU A 156 -5.16 -7.03 -22.61
CA GLU A 156 -6.46 -6.44 -23.01
C GLU A 156 -7.63 -7.18 -22.33
N VAL A 157 -7.62 -8.51 -22.32
CA VAL A 157 -8.66 -9.33 -21.67
C VAL A 157 -8.69 -9.08 -20.15
N TYR A 158 -7.52 -9.00 -19.52
CA TYR A 158 -7.43 -8.69 -18.08
C TYR A 158 -8.01 -7.32 -17.76
N LEU A 159 -7.61 -6.29 -18.51
CA LEU A 159 -8.08 -4.91 -18.28
C LEU A 159 -9.58 -4.75 -18.56
N ASP A 160 -10.12 -5.43 -19.57
CA ASP A 160 -11.56 -5.47 -19.82
C ASP A 160 -12.33 -6.18 -18.69
N THR A 161 -11.77 -7.27 -18.15
CA THR A 161 -12.34 -7.97 -17.00
C THR A 161 -12.32 -7.10 -15.75
N LEU A 162 -11.20 -6.43 -15.50
CA LEU A 162 -11.05 -5.51 -14.37
C LEU A 162 -12.04 -4.35 -14.46
N PHE A 163 -12.21 -3.76 -15.66
CA PHE A 163 -13.20 -2.71 -15.88
C PHE A 163 -14.62 -3.15 -15.50
N ASN A 164 -15.03 -4.38 -15.86
CA ASN A 164 -16.34 -4.91 -15.48
C ASN A 164 -16.45 -5.10 -13.96
N ARG A 165 -15.40 -5.62 -13.31
CA ARG A 165 -15.36 -5.77 -11.84
C ARG A 165 -15.48 -4.43 -11.12
N ILE A 166 -14.86 -3.37 -11.63
CA ILE A 166 -15.00 -2.02 -11.08
C ILE A 166 -16.49 -1.61 -11.10
N LYS A 167 -17.20 -1.88 -12.18
CA LYS A 167 -18.64 -1.53 -12.30
C LYS A 167 -19.57 -2.39 -11.45
N GLU A 168 -19.13 -3.55 -11.01
CA GLU A 168 -19.90 -4.48 -10.17
C GLU A 168 -19.73 -4.21 -8.67
N ASN A 169 -18.80 -3.32 -8.27
CA ASN A 169 -18.47 -3.05 -6.88
C ASN A 169 -18.63 -1.56 -6.56
N ASP A 170 -19.12 -1.25 -5.35
CA ASP A 170 -19.35 0.12 -4.89
C ASP A 170 -18.04 0.90 -4.74
N ALA A 171 -16.96 0.25 -4.30
CA ALA A 171 -15.64 0.84 -4.18
C ALA A 171 -14.55 -0.19 -4.52
N THR A 172 -13.68 0.14 -5.48
CA THR A 172 -12.58 -0.74 -5.92
C THR A 172 -11.22 -0.10 -5.65
N GLU A 173 -10.34 -0.84 -4.98
CA GLU A 173 -8.92 -0.51 -4.87
C GLU A 173 -8.11 -1.36 -5.85
N ILE A 174 -7.33 -0.71 -6.72
CA ILE A 174 -6.35 -1.36 -7.58
C ILE A 174 -4.97 -1.11 -6.98
N MET A 175 -4.36 -2.16 -6.42
CA MET A 175 -2.98 -2.06 -5.91
C MET A 175 -2.00 -1.98 -7.07
N CYS A 176 -1.14 -0.98 -7.05
CA CYS A 176 -0.09 -0.81 -8.05
C CYS A 176 1.21 -0.26 -7.43
N HIS A 177 2.31 -0.45 -8.16
CA HIS A 177 3.64 0.01 -7.76
C HIS A 177 4.28 0.82 -8.90
N THR A 178 3.61 1.88 -9.34
CA THR A 178 4.08 2.72 -10.44
C THR A 178 5.42 3.38 -10.12
N GLY A 179 6.31 3.46 -11.10
CA GLY A 179 7.60 4.14 -10.92
C GLY A 179 8.53 3.98 -12.10
N TYR A 180 9.49 4.89 -12.20
CA TYR A 180 10.59 4.78 -13.15
C TYR A 180 11.76 4.02 -12.54
N ILE A 181 12.54 3.35 -13.37
CA ILE A 181 13.71 2.58 -12.95
C ILE A 181 14.94 3.48 -12.95
N ASP A 182 15.59 3.53 -11.80
CA ASP A 182 16.92 4.11 -11.64
C ASP A 182 17.91 3.11 -11.01
N GLU A 183 19.16 3.50 -10.87
CA GLU A 183 20.19 2.65 -10.29
C GLU A 183 19.88 2.25 -8.83
N PHE A 184 19.24 3.14 -8.06
CA PHE A 184 18.88 2.87 -6.68
C PHE A 184 17.80 1.77 -6.61
N LEU A 185 16.76 1.88 -7.44
CA LEU A 185 15.68 0.89 -7.49
C LEU A 185 16.21 -0.49 -7.90
N ILE A 186 17.06 -0.57 -8.92
CA ILE A 186 17.67 -1.84 -9.37
C ILE A 186 18.44 -2.53 -8.23
N LYS A 187 19.14 -1.75 -7.38
CA LYS A 187 19.93 -2.29 -6.27
C LYS A 187 19.10 -2.66 -5.04
N SER A 188 17.93 -2.05 -4.85
CA SER A 188 17.13 -2.17 -3.62
C SER A 188 15.87 -3.01 -3.77
N SER A 189 15.41 -3.28 -4.99
CA SER A 189 14.15 -4.01 -5.25
C SER A 189 14.32 -5.05 -6.36
N SER A 190 13.68 -6.20 -6.18
CA SER A 190 13.52 -7.20 -7.25
C SER A 190 12.31 -6.90 -8.16
N PHE A 191 11.42 -6.01 -7.73
CA PHE A 191 10.25 -5.60 -8.50
C PHE A 191 10.57 -4.31 -9.25
N THR A 192 10.96 -4.40 -10.51
CA THR A 192 11.48 -3.30 -11.33
C THR A 192 10.64 -3.05 -12.58
N ASP A 193 10.79 -3.88 -13.61
CA ASP A 193 10.15 -3.69 -14.92
C ASP A 193 8.62 -3.50 -14.87
N PRO A 194 7.85 -4.22 -14.05
CA PRO A 194 6.41 -4.03 -13.97
C PRO A 194 6.00 -2.59 -13.63
N ARG A 195 6.83 -1.85 -12.88
CA ARG A 195 6.54 -0.47 -12.47
C ARG A 195 6.39 0.48 -13.66
N ILE A 196 7.24 0.35 -14.68
CA ILE A 196 7.17 1.20 -15.88
C ILE A 196 5.89 0.91 -16.66
N TYR A 197 5.59 -0.38 -16.86
CA TYR A 197 4.36 -0.77 -17.57
C TYR A 197 3.10 -0.29 -16.86
N GLN A 198 3.09 -0.28 -15.53
CA GLN A 198 1.98 0.27 -14.75
C GLN A 198 1.86 1.77 -14.93
N VAL A 199 2.97 2.53 -15.05
CA VAL A 199 2.90 3.96 -15.40
C VAL A 199 2.17 4.14 -16.72
N ASP A 200 2.58 3.45 -17.78
CA ASP A 200 1.96 3.57 -19.11
C ASP A 200 0.47 3.19 -19.07
N ILE A 201 0.13 2.07 -18.42
CA ILE A 201 -1.25 1.59 -18.34
C ILE A 201 -2.15 2.57 -17.58
N LEU A 202 -1.66 3.19 -16.50
CA LEU A 202 -2.45 4.08 -15.64
C LEU A 202 -2.42 5.55 -16.06
N THR A 203 -1.66 5.91 -17.11
CA THR A 203 -1.59 7.29 -17.61
C THR A 203 -2.13 7.45 -19.01
N ASP A 204 -1.80 6.58 -19.96
CA ASP A 204 -2.08 6.74 -21.39
C ASP A 204 -2.50 5.42 -22.03
N SER A 205 -3.65 4.89 -21.66
CA SER A 205 -4.19 3.66 -22.22
C SER A 205 -5.68 3.74 -22.50
N LYS A 206 -6.19 2.83 -23.32
CA LYS A 206 -7.62 2.65 -23.53
C LYS A 206 -8.38 2.32 -22.24
N PHE A 207 -7.72 1.71 -21.27
CA PHE A 207 -8.28 1.44 -19.95
C PHE A 207 -8.55 2.75 -19.20
N VAL A 208 -7.57 3.67 -19.18
CA VAL A 208 -7.74 5.01 -18.61
C VAL A 208 -8.86 5.79 -19.29
N GLU A 209 -8.92 5.74 -20.63
CA GLU A 209 -9.99 6.39 -21.39
C GLU A 209 -11.38 5.81 -21.02
N LYS A 210 -11.50 4.49 -20.89
CA LYS A 210 -12.75 3.84 -20.47
C LYS A 210 -13.16 4.30 -19.06
N ILE A 211 -12.26 4.27 -18.08
CA ILE A 211 -12.53 4.71 -16.71
C ILE A 211 -13.00 6.16 -16.68
N ARG A 212 -12.29 7.07 -17.34
CA ARG A 212 -12.60 8.51 -17.33
C ARG A 212 -13.89 8.90 -18.05
N ASN A 213 -14.29 8.12 -19.06
CA ASN A 213 -15.46 8.43 -19.89
C ASN A 213 -16.73 7.71 -19.40
N ASP A 214 -16.61 6.75 -18.48
CA ASP A 214 -17.77 6.06 -17.91
C ASP A 214 -18.42 6.94 -16.84
N LYS A 215 -19.72 7.20 -16.99
CA LYS A 215 -20.48 8.10 -16.10
C LYS A 215 -20.82 7.48 -14.74
N ASP A 216 -20.70 6.17 -14.65
CA ASP A 216 -21.01 5.40 -13.45
C ASP A 216 -19.73 5.14 -12.61
N ILE A 217 -18.56 5.63 -13.06
CA ILE A 217 -17.28 5.49 -12.38
C ILE A 217 -16.79 6.86 -11.93
N GLU A 218 -16.50 6.98 -10.64
CA GLU A 218 -15.86 8.14 -10.02
C GLU A 218 -14.47 7.76 -9.48
N LEU A 219 -13.47 8.59 -9.79
CA LEU A 219 -12.13 8.45 -9.21
C LEU A 219 -12.12 9.15 -7.85
N VAL A 220 -11.96 8.38 -6.81
CA VAL A 220 -12.02 8.84 -5.41
C VAL A 220 -10.70 8.52 -4.66
N THR A 221 -10.53 9.11 -3.50
CA THR A 221 -9.48 8.76 -2.53
C THR A 221 -10.10 8.00 -1.36
N PHE A 222 -9.28 7.46 -0.48
CA PHE A 222 -9.77 6.86 0.77
C PHE A 222 -10.44 7.87 1.73
N ARG A 223 -10.31 9.19 1.48
CA ARG A 223 -11.05 10.21 2.25
C ARG A 223 -12.56 10.21 1.92
N ASP A 224 -12.91 9.66 0.78
CA ASP A 224 -14.26 9.72 0.21
C ASP A 224 -15.09 8.45 0.55
N LEU A 225 -14.48 7.47 1.27
CA LEU A 225 -15.09 6.21 1.70
C LEU A 225 -15.93 6.34 3.00
#